data_0dda5b1390e32b87a0ca6afc41cbc6dd
#
_entry.id   0dda5b1390e32b87a0ca6afc41cbc6dd
#
_cell.length_a   1.000
_cell.length_b   1.000
_cell.length_c   1.000
_cell.angle_alpha   90.00
_cell.angle_beta   90.00
_cell.angle_gamma   90.00
#
_symmetry.space_group_name_H-M   'P 1'
#
loop_
_entity.id
_entity.type
_entity.pdbx_description
1 polymer ?
#
loop_
_entity_poly.entity_id
_entity_poly.type
_entity_poly.pdbx_seq_one_letter_code
_entity_poly.pdbx_strand_id
1 'polypeptide(L)'
;ALIVIGIGKFTDVLFHVEKPKQSAYKIDGLETAEISIRASLTGHLVLSTLHTNDASGSLNRLIDMGVEPFLVASAILGAMAQRLVRVICPECKAPVKVSDRLFAELGLSREKAGKVQFYRGRGCKRCKGSGYYGRTCITELLVNSEPIRDLIVNKSATSAIKVKGQSLGMRTLREDGISKAMRGITSLQEVLRVTSRDE
;
A
#
# COMPACT_ATOMS: atom_id res chain seq x y z
N ALA A 1 -6.90 -4.09 -1.02
CA ALA A 1 -6.60 -2.88 -0.24
C ALA A 1 -7.49 -2.78 0.99
N LEU A 2 -7.04 -2.10 2.03
CA LEU A 2 -7.82 -1.67 3.18
C LEU A 2 -8.26 -0.24 2.94
N ILE A 3 -9.54 0.06 3.14
CA ILE A 3 -10.08 1.42 3.06
C ILE A 3 -10.52 1.86 4.45
N VAL A 4 -10.16 3.08 4.79
CA VAL A 4 -10.61 3.76 6.00
C VAL A 4 -11.66 4.79 5.59
N ILE A 5 -12.89 4.60 6.06
CA ILE A 5 -14.05 5.43 5.74
C ILE A 5 -14.49 6.13 7.02
N GLY A 6 -14.61 7.45 7.01
CA GLY A 6 -15.03 8.22 8.18
C GLY A 6 -15.14 9.72 7.90
N ILE A 7 -15.62 10.48 8.88
CA ILE A 7 -15.62 11.94 8.86
C ILE A 7 -14.51 12.43 9.80
N GLY A 8 -13.67 13.34 9.32
CA GLY A 8 -12.59 13.93 10.12
C GLY A 8 -11.24 13.87 9.41
N LYS A 9 -10.17 14.27 10.12
CA LYS A 9 -8.81 14.16 9.59
C LYS A 9 -8.25 12.78 9.84
N PHE A 10 -7.51 12.22 8.89
CA PHE A 10 -6.86 10.91 9.01
C PHE A 10 -5.93 10.83 10.24
N THR A 11 -5.32 11.95 10.63
CA THR A 11 -4.49 12.07 11.83
C THR A 11 -5.28 11.84 13.11
N ASP A 12 -6.54 12.26 13.17
CA ASP A 12 -7.39 12.12 14.36
C ASP A 12 -7.76 10.67 14.61
N VAL A 13 -7.88 9.89 13.54
CA VAL A 13 -8.16 8.44 13.59
C VAL A 13 -6.99 7.65 14.17
N LEU A 14 -5.74 8.07 13.92
CA LEU A 14 -4.54 7.37 14.42
C LEU A 14 -4.26 7.64 15.90
N PHE A 15 -4.71 8.75 16.46
CA PHE A 15 -4.31 9.21 17.79
C PHE A 15 -5.44 9.25 18.84
N HIS A 16 -6.72 9.14 18.44
CA HIS A 16 -7.87 9.28 19.34
C HIS A 16 -8.88 8.15 19.20
N VAL A 17 -8.43 6.89 19.18
CA VAL A 17 -9.34 5.73 19.18
C VAL A 17 -9.75 5.41 20.62
N GLU A 18 -10.60 6.22 21.24
CA GLU A 18 -11.50 5.72 22.28
C GLU A 18 -12.55 4.87 21.59
N LYS A 19 -12.35 3.54 21.64
CA LYS A 19 -13.21 2.46 21.15
C LYS A 19 -14.38 2.91 20.23
N PRO A 20 -14.15 3.25 18.96
CA PRO A 20 -15.25 3.43 18.03
C PRO A 20 -15.95 2.07 17.87
N LYS A 21 -17.24 2.07 17.67
CA LYS A 21 -17.95 0.87 17.20
C LYS A 21 -17.36 0.52 15.83
N GLN A 22 -16.37 -0.38 15.82
CA GLN A 22 -15.68 -0.79 14.60
C GLN A 22 -16.55 -1.84 13.91
N SER A 23 -16.96 -1.55 12.69
CA SER A 23 -17.48 -2.54 11.78
C SER A 23 -16.44 -2.79 10.69
N ALA A 24 -15.90 -3.99 10.64
CA ALA A 24 -15.06 -4.43 9.55
C ALA A 24 -15.95 -5.14 8.52
N TYR A 25 -16.16 -4.54 7.36
CA TYR A 25 -16.92 -5.13 6.26
C TYR A 25 -16.00 -5.39 5.07
N LYS A 26 -16.24 -6.49 4.37
CA LYS A 26 -15.69 -6.72 3.06
C LYS A 26 -16.63 -6.08 2.04
N ILE A 27 -16.14 -5.13 1.25
CA ILE A 27 -16.94 -4.52 0.18
C ILE A 27 -16.82 -5.40 -1.07
N ASP A 28 -17.89 -6.13 -1.36
CA ASP A 28 -17.99 -7.02 -2.52
C ASP A 28 -18.89 -6.45 -3.63
N GLY A 29 -19.69 -5.43 -3.35
CA GLY A 29 -20.62 -4.79 -4.28
C GLY A 29 -21.13 -3.45 -3.78
N LEU A 30 -22.01 -2.85 -4.60
CA LEU A 30 -22.59 -1.52 -4.36
C LEU A 30 -23.31 -1.42 -3.02
N GLU A 31 -24.16 -2.38 -2.68
CA GLU A 31 -24.95 -2.34 -1.44
C GLU A 31 -24.06 -2.22 -0.20
N THR A 32 -23.01 -3.05 -0.10
CA THR A 32 -22.07 -3.01 1.03
C THR A 32 -21.26 -1.71 1.05
N ALA A 33 -20.91 -1.18 -0.12
CA ALA A 33 -20.23 0.11 -0.23
C ALA A 33 -21.12 1.25 0.27
N GLU A 34 -22.38 1.30 -0.14
CA GLU A 34 -23.35 2.31 0.30
C GLU A 34 -23.60 2.25 1.81
N ILE A 35 -23.80 1.06 2.38
CA ILE A 35 -23.98 0.88 3.84
C ILE A 35 -22.76 1.43 4.58
N SER A 36 -21.55 1.10 4.12
CA SER A 36 -20.29 1.57 4.71
C SER A 36 -20.17 3.10 4.68
N ILE A 37 -20.52 3.71 3.55
CA ILE A 37 -20.49 5.17 3.37
C ILE A 37 -21.55 5.84 4.25
N ARG A 38 -22.79 5.34 4.26
CA ARG A 38 -23.86 5.88 5.12
C ARG A 38 -23.49 5.81 6.59
N ALA A 39 -22.91 4.69 7.05
CA ALA A 39 -22.42 4.56 8.42
C ALA A 39 -21.35 5.62 8.73
N SER A 40 -20.43 5.90 7.79
CA SER A 40 -19.42 6.93 7.98
C SER A 40 -20.02 8.34 8.09
N LEU A 41 -21.04 8.66 7.30
CA LEU A 41 -21.73 9.96 7.34
C LEU A 41 -22.47 10.20 8.68
N THR A 42 -22.79 9.14 9.42
CA THR A 42 -23.34 9.21 10.78
C THR A 42 -22.27 9.21 11.88
N GLY A 43 -20.99 9.43 11.51
CA GLY A 43 -19.88 9.56 12.46
C GLY A 43 -19.17 8.25 12.85
N HIS A 44 -19.51 7.12 12.21
CA HIS A 44 -18.81 5.85 12.47
C HIS A 44 -17.50 5.77 11.68
N LEU A 45 -16.47 5.23 12.33
CA LEU A 45 -15.25 4.82 11.64
C LEU A 45 -15.47 3.42 11.05
N VAL A 46 -15.41 3.30 9.74
CA VAL A 46 -15.56 2.02 9.04
C VAL A 46 -14.22 1.60 8.45
N LEU A 47 -13.77 0.40 8.78
CA LEU A 47 -12.60 -0.24 8.17
C LEU A 47 -13.10 -1.32 7.22
N SER A 48 -12.73 -1.25 5.96
CA SER A 48 -13.22 -2.15 4.93
C SER A 48 -12.11 -2.66 4.03
N THR A 49 -12.34 -3.78 3.38
CA THR A 49 -11.38 -4.35 2.43
C THR A 49 -11.97 -4.42 1.03
N LEU A 50 -11.12 -4.14 0.03
CA LEU A 50 -11.42 -4.25 -1.39
C LEU A 50 -10.36 -5.09 -2.11
N HIS A 51 -10.77 -5.78 -3.15
CA HIS A 51 -9.87 -6.50 -4.04
C HIS A 51 -9.32 -5.55 -5.12
N THR A 52 -8.20 -4.87 -4.80
CA THR A 52 -7.47 -3.99 -5.72
C THR A 52 -5.96 -4.19 -5.56
N ASN A 53 -5.21 -3.88 -6.60
CA ASN A 53 -3.76 -4.08 -6.63
C ASN A 53 -3.01 -3.00 -5.86
N ASP A 54 -3.50 -1.76 -5.90
CA ASP A 54 -2.91 -0.58 -5.26
C ASP A 54 -3.97 0.27 -4.53
N ALA A 55 -3.51 1.29 -3.81
CA ALA A 55 -4.38 2.16 -3.03
C ALA A 55 -5.22 3.09 -3.93
N SER A 56 -4.64 3.60 -5.00
CA SER A 56 -5.32 4.51 -5.92
C SER A 56 -6.47 3.83 -6.66
N GLY A 57 -6.27 2.58 -7.09
CA GLY A 57 -7.30 1.77 -7.75
C GLY A 57 -8.50 1.45 -6.86
N SER A 58 -8.34 1.53 -5.53
CA SER A 58 -9.43 1.30 -4.59
C SER A 58 -10.53 2.37 -4.70
N LEU A 59 -10.15 3.61 -4.98
CA LEU A 59 -11.09 4.72 -5.11
C LEU A 59 -11.92 4.58 -6.40
N ASN A 60 -11.26 4.32 -7.52
CA ASN A 60 -11.95 4.09 -8.79
C ASN A 60 -12.82 2.83 -8.74
N ARG A 61 -12.38 1.78 -8.02
CA ARG A 61 -13.18 0.56 -7.87
C ARG A 61 -14.52 0.81 -7.19
N LEU A 62 -14.60 1.72 -6.22
CA LEU A 62 -15.88 2.12 -5.61
C LEU A 62 -16.78 2.84 -6.61
N ILE A 63 -16.21 3.72 -7.43
CA ILE A 63 -16.95 4.43 -8.50
C ILE A 63 -17.45 3.42 -9.54
N ASP A 64 -16.62 2.47 -9.96
CA ASP A 64 -16.98 1.42 -10.91
C ASP A 64 -18.09 0.50 -10.39
N MET A 65 -18.19 0.34 -9.07
CA MET A 65 -19.30 -0.38 -8.43
C MET A 65 -20.62 0.41 -8.43
N GLY A 66 -20.59 1.70 -8.82
CA GLY A 66 -21.78 2.56 -8.88
C GLY A 66 -21.89 3.56 -7.74
N VAL A 67 -20.88 3.65 -6.85
CA VAL A 67 -20.88 4.69 -5.79
C VAL A 67 -20.64 6.05 -6.44
N GLU A 68 -21.43 7.03 -6.06
CA GLU A 68 -21.29 8.40 -6.54
C GLU A 68 -19.94 9.01 -6.14
N PRO A 69 -19.18 9.61 -7.09
CA PRO A 69 -17.84 10.12 -6.84
C PRO A 69 -17.74 11.10 -5.68
N PHE A 70 -18.74 11.97 -5.50
CA PHE A 70 -18.73 12.93 -4.39
C PHE A 70 -18.85 12.25 -3.02
N LEU A 71 -19.54 11.09 -2.94
CA LEU A 71 -19.61 10.28 -1.72
C LEU A 71 -18.28 9.61 -1.42
N VAL A 72 -17.61 9.07 -2.45
CA VAL A 72 -16.25 8.51 -2.31
C VAL A 72 -15.29 9.60 -1.82
N ALA A 73 -15.32 10.78 -2.46
CA ALA A 73 -14.45 11.89 -2.11
C ALA A 73 -14.68 12.41 -0.67
N SER A 74 -15.92 12.42 -0.18
CA SER A 74 -16.25 12.96 1.14
C SER A 74 -16.11 11.97 2.27
N ALA A 75 -16.43 10.69 2.03
CA ALA A 75 -16.49 9.66 3.07
C ALA A 75 -15.16 8.92 3.30
N ILE A 76 -14.33 8.77 2.26
CA ILE A 76 -13.04 8.05 2.39
C ILE A 76 -12.02 8.94 3.09
N LEU A 77 -11.35 8.42 4.12
CA LEU A 77 -10.21 9.08 4.77
C LEU A 77 -8.89 8.69 4.12
N GLY A 78 -8.78 7.45 3.67
CA GLY A 78 -7.61 6.95 2.99
C GLY A 78 -7.76 5.51 2.55
N ALA A 79 -6.85 5.09 1.69
CA ALA A 79 -6.77 3.72 1.20
C ALA A 79 -5.34 3.19 1.39
N MET A 80 -5.21 1.94 1.86
CA MET A 80 -3.92 1.30 2.06
C MET A 80 -3.86 -0.03 1.29
N ALA A 81 -2.94 -0.13 0.36
CA ALA A 81 -2.56 -1.41 -0.21
C ALA A 81 -1.42 -2.04 0.58
N GLN A 82 -1.42 -3.38 0.67
CA GLN A 82 -0.34 -4.12 1.32
C GLN A 82 -0.05 -5.42 0.59
N ARG A 83 1.23 -5.84 0.63
CA ARG A 83 1.66 -7.15 0.16
C ARG A 83 2.66 -7.75 1.14
N LEU A 84 2.65 -9.07 1.28
CA LEU A 84 3.62 -9.78 2.10
C LEU A 84 4.89 -10.05 1.29
N VAL A 85 6.03 -9.69 1.88
CA VAL A 85 7.38 -10.03 1.42
C VAL A 85 8.06 -10.95 2.42
N ARG A 86 8.88 -11.87 1.94
CA ARG A 86 9.68 -12.75 2.79
C ARG A 86 10.83 -11.98 3.42
N VAL A 87 11.10 -12.24 4.68
CA VAL A 87 12.24 -11.67 5.43
C VAL A 87 13.47 -12.54 5.20
N ILE A 88 14.63 -11.90 4.97
CA ILE A 88 15.90 -12.62 4.83
C ILE A 88 16.18 -13.38 6.12
N CYS A 89 16.55 -14.65 5.99
CA CYS A 89 16.89 -15.48 7.15
C CYS A 89 18.11 -14.91 7.91
N PRO A 90 17.98 -14.62 9.21
CA PRO A 90 19.07 -13.98 9.98
C PRO A 90 20.32 -14.85 10.07
N GLU A 91 20.17 -16.20 10.08
CA GLU A 91 21.32 -17.11 10.22
C GLU A 91 22.17 -17.21 8.95
N CYS A 92 21.59 -16.97 7.77
CA CYS A 92 22.33 -17.09 6.52
C CYS A 92 22.33 -15.80 5.69
N LYS A 93 21.97 -14.68 6.31
CA LYS A 93 22.03 -13.34 5.70
C LYS A 93 23.47 -13.01 5.32
N ALA A 94 23.67 -12.63 4.06
CA ALA A 94 24.99 -12.28 3.56
C ALA A 94 24.89 -11.09 2.59
N PRO A 95 25.95 -10.26 2.52
CA PRO A 95 26.00 -9.19 1.53
C PRO A 95 25.98 -9.73 0.12
N VAL A 96 25.37 -8.98 -0.80
CA VAL A 96 25.27 -9.31 -2.22
C VAL A 96 25.55 -8.10 -3.08
N LYS A 97 26.29 -8.31 -4.17
CA LYS A 97 26.40 -7.32 -5.25
C LYS A 97 25.13 -7.41 -6.10
N VAL A 98 24.47 -6.28 -6.28
CA VAL A 98 23.25 -6.17 -7.09
C VAL A 98 23.65 -5.86 -8.53
N SER A 99 23.05 -6.55 -9.49
CA SER A 99 23.30 -6.33 -10.92
C SER A 99 22.62 -5.04 -11.40
N ASP A 100 23.19 -4.40 -12.41
CA ASP A 100 22.61 -3.20 -13.02
C ASP A 100 21.23 -3.47 -13.62
N ARG A 101 21.02 -4.68 -14.16
CA ARG A 101 19.72 -5.12 -14.66
C ARG A 101 18.65 -5.05 -13.56
N LEU A 102 18.94 -5.56 -12.36
CA LEU A 102 17.97 -5.55 -11.25
C LEU A 102 17.69 -4.12 -10.76
N PHE A 103 18.70 -3.24 -10.77
CA PHE A 103 18.50 -1.83 -10.48
C PHE A 103 17.58 -1.16 -11.50
N ALA A 104 17.80 -1.41 -12.80
CA ALA A 104 16.97 -0.88 -13.88
C ALA A 104 15.52 -1.37 -13.79
N GLU A 105 15.31 -2.68 -13.57
CA GLU A 105 13.98 -3.28 -13.41
C GLU A 105 13.19 -2.72 -12.21
N LEU A 106 13.89 -2.22 -11.19
CA LEU A 106 13.27 -1.57 -10.02
C LEU A 106 13.16 -0.04 -10.16
N GLY A 107 13.61 0.55 -11.27
CA GLY A 107 13.65 1.99 -11.45
C GLY A 107 14.61 2.69 -10.49
N LEU A 108 15.65 1.98 -10.00
CA LEU A 108 16.65 2.51 -9.08
C LEU A 108 17.92 2.90 -9.85
N SER A 109 18.41 4.11 -9.60
CA SER A 109 19.77 4.47 -10.03
C SER A 109 20.79 4.07 -8.95
N ARG A 110 22.02 3.75 -9.36
CA ARG A 110 23.12 3.49 -8.41
C ARG A 110 23.42 4.70 -7.53
N GLU A 111 23.22 5.91 -8.05
CA GLU A 111 23.39 7.15 -7.30
C GLU A 111 22.39 7.26 -6.15
N LYS A 112 21.10 6.93 -6.41
CA LYS A 112 20.05 6.89 -5.38
C LYS A 112 20.25 5.77 -4.35
N ALA A 113 20.78 4.62 -4.79
CA ALA A 113 21.14 3.54 -3.89
C ALA A 113 22.39 3.86 -3.04
N GLY A 114 23.24 4.80 -3.51
CA GLY A 114 24.44 5.23 -2.79
C GLY A 114 25.37 4.06 -2.45
N LYS A 115 25.97 4.14 -1.26
CA LYS A 115 26.85 3.09 -0.71
C LYS A 115 26.08 2.01 0.10
N VAL A 116 24.75 1.87 -0.13
CA VAL A 116 23.94 0.93 0.63
C VAL A 116 24.35 -0.50 0.32
N GLN A 117 24.60 -1.28 1.37
CA GLN A 117 24.86 -2.71 1.26
C GLN A 117 23.54 -3.47 1.21
N PHE A 118 23.31 -4.20 0.13
CA PHE A 118 22.19 -5.11 0.00
C PHE A 118 22.54 -6.52 0.48
N TYR A 119 21.50 -7.28 0.84
CA TYR A 119 21.65 -8.61 1.44
C TYR A 119 20.77 -9.64 0.76
N ARG A 120 21.19 -10.91 0.87
CA ARG A 120 20.38 -12.10 0.54
C ARG A 120 20.63 -13.20 1.56
N GLY A 121 19.70 -14.14 1.64
CA GLY A 121 19.95 -15.39 2.37
C GLY A 121 20.67 -16.41 1.47
N ARG A 122 21.74 -17.02 1.99
CA ARG A 122 22.48 -18.08 1.28
C ARG A 122 21.75 -19.44 1.28
N GLY A 123 20.80 -19.62 2.22
CA GLY A 123 20.21 -20.90 2.55
C GLY A 123 20.92 -21.56 3.72
N CYS A 124 20.16 -22.09 4.68
CA CYS A 124 20.65 -22.88 5.81
C CYS A 124 19.58 -23.86 6.29
N LYS A 125 19.90 -24.67 7.31
CA LYS A 125 18.95 -25.65 7.88
C LYS A 125 17.67 -24.97 8.39
N ARG A 126 17.79 -23.81 9.08
CA ARG A 126 16.65 -23.06 9.62
C ARG A 126 15.63 -22.65 8.54
N CYS A 127 16.10 -22.11 7.44
CA CYS A 127 15.25 -21.68 6.34
C CYS A 127 15.01 -22.77 5.27
N LYS A 128 15.46 -23.99 5.52
CA LYS A 128 15.35 -25.15 4.61
C LYS A 128 15.85 -24.83 3.20
N GLY A 129 17.00 -24.13 3.12
CA GLY A 129 17.63 -23.75 1.86
C GLY A 129 17.04 -22.52 1.16
N SER A 130 15.89 -22.00 1.58
CA SER A 130 15.18 -20.92 0.87
C SER A 130 15.87 -19.55 0.98
N GLY A 131 16.71 -19.32 1.97
CA GLY A 131 17.31 -18.01 2.28
C GLY A 131 16.36 -17.03 2.99
N TYR A 132 15.09 -17.41 3.25
CA TYR A 132 14.08 -16.58 3.88
C TYR A 132 13.46 -17.25 5.10
N TYR A 133 13.15 -16.46 6.12
CA TYR A 133 12.46 -16.93 7.32
C TYR A 133 11.52 -15.85 7.86
N GLY A 134 10.22 -16.17 7.88
CA GLY A 134 9.17 -15.22 8.25
C GLY A 134 8.78 -14.27 7.09
N ARG A 135 7.84 -13.41 7.37
CA ARG A 135 7.25 -12.45 6.43
C ARG A 135 7.03 -11.11 7.12
N THR A 136 7.08 -10.03 6.35
CA THR A 136 6.64 -8.70 6.73
C THR A 136 5.78 -8.12 5.61
N CYS A 137 5.09 -7.02 5.86
CA CYS A 137 4.35 -6.33 4.80
C CYS A 137 5.20 -5.22 4.17
N ILE A 138 4.89 -4.91 2.92
CA ILE A 138 5.15 -3.62 2.28
C ILE A 138 3.81 -2.92 2.09
N THR A 139 3.79 -1.61 2.21
CA THR A 139 2.55 -0.82 2.25
C THR A 139 2.63 0.39 1.33
N GLU A 140 1.47 0.76 0.78
CA GLU A 140 1.23 1.98 0.06
C GLU A 140 0.00 2.63 0.69
N LEU A 141 0.14 3.85 1.22
CA LEU A 141 -0.93 4.58 1.89
C LEU A 141 -1.25 5.86 1.13
N LEU A 142 -2.45 5.92 0.56
CA LEU A 142 -3.02 7.11 -0.05
C LEU A 142 -3.95 7.81 0.95
N VAL A 143 -3.59 9.02 1.36
CA VAL A 143 -4.45 9.88 2.19
C VAL A 143 -5.37 10.68 1.27
N ASN A 144 -6.66 10.69 1.56
CA ASN A 144 -7.65 11.43 0.78
C ASN A 144 -7.63 12.93 1.13
N SER A 145 -6.63 13.63 0.63
CA SER A 145 -6.48 15.08 0.73
C SER A 145 -7.34 15.83 -0.29
N GLU A 146 -7.51 17.13 -0.12
CA GLU A 146 -8.30 17.98 -1.04
C GLU A 146 -7.92 17.79 -2.53
N PRO A 147 -6.62 17.81 -2.94
CA PRO A 147 -6.25 17.58 -4.33
C PRO A 147 -6.56 16.17 -4.85
N ILE A 148 -6.69 15.18 -3.96
CA ILE A 148 -7.12 13.82 -4.33
C ILE A 148 -8.63 13.78 -4.50
N ARG A 149 -9.40 14.47 -3.64
CA ARG A 149 -10.86 14.60 -3.75
C ARG A 149 -11.29 15.20 -5.08
N ASP A 150 -10.61 16.24 -5.53
CA ASP A 150 -10.87 16.86 -6.83
C ASP A 150 -10.72 15.87 -7.98
N LEU A 151 -9.67 15.04 -7.96
CA LEU A 151 -9.46 14.00 -8.96
C LEU A 151 -10.54 12.91 -8.91
N ILE A 152 -11.01 12.55 -7.72
CA ILE A 152 -12.10 11.56 -7.53
C ILE A 152 -13.40 12.11 -8.12
N VAL A 153 -13.80 13.34 -7.75
CA VAL A 153 -15.03 13.99 -8.24
C VAL A 153 -15.02 14.09 -9.75
N ASN A 154 -13.87 14.42 -10.35
CA ASN A 154 -13.68 14.51 -11.80
C ASN A 154 -13.52 13.14 -12.49
N LYS A 155 -13.71 12.02 -11.79
CA LYS A 155 -13.53 10.64 -12.32
C LYS A 155 -12.19 10.44 -13.04
N SER A 156 -11.12 11.02 -12.50
CA SER A 156 -9.79 10.96 -13.10
C SER A 156 -9.24 9.54 -13.10
N ALA A 157 -8.39 9.24 -14.09
CA ALA A 157 -7.74 7.94 -14.20
C ALA A 157 -6.94 7.59 -12.93
N THR A 158 -6.87 6.30 -12.58
CA THR A 158 -6.10 5.78 -11.42
C THR A 158 -4.65 6.26 -11.44
N SER A 159 -4.04 6.33 -12.63
CA SER A 159 -2.66 6.83 -12.80
C SER A 159 -2.50 8.29 -12.37
N ALA A 160 -3.48 9.15 -12.67
CA ALA A 160 -3.46 10.55 -12.25
C ALA A 160 -3.56 10.68 -10.74
N ILE A 161 -4.43 9.91 -10.09
CA ILE A 161 -4.56 9.84 -8.63
C ILE A 161 -3.24 9.35 -8.00
N LYS A 162 -2.63 8.31 -8.57
CA LYS A 162 -1.35 7.75 -8.10
C LYS A 162 -0.22 8.78 -8.17
N VAL A 163 -0.05 9.43 -9.33
CA VAL A 163 0.98 10.48 -9.52
C VAL A 163 0.76 11.64 -8.54
N LYS A 164 -0.48 12.08 -8.38
CA LYS A 164 -0.80 13.12 -7.40
C LYS A 164 -0.50 12.68 -5.97
N GLY A 165 -0.89 11.46 -5.60
CA GLY A 165 -0.58 10.88 -4.30
C GLY A 165 0.93 10.86 -4.01
N GLN A 166 1.74 10.43 -4.98
CA GLN A 166 3.20 10.45 -4.87
C GLN A 166 3.76 11.87 -4.70
N SER A 167 3.23 12.85 -5.43
CA SER A 167 3.62 14.26 -5.26
C SER A 167 3.30 14.83 -3.87
N LEU A 168 2.34 14.21 -3.17
CA LEU A 168 1.93 14.55 -1.80
C LEU A 168 2.62 13.68 -0.72
N GLY A 169 3.60 12.87 -1.13
CA GLY A 169 4.40 12.05 -0.21
C GLY A 169 3.96 10.61 -0.05
N MET A 170 2.98 10.12 -0.82
CA MET A 170 2.66 8.69 -0.86
C MET A 170 3.87 7.90 -1.38
N ARG A 171 4.26 6.86 -0.67
CA ARG A 171 5.22 5.87 -1.16
C ARG A 171 4.47 4.68 -1.76
N THR A 172 4.89 4.25 -2.93
CA THR A 172 4.37 3.05 -3.59
C THR A 172 4.80 1.78 -2.85
N LEU A 173 4.11 0.66 -3.10
CA LEU A 173 4.53 -0.65 -2.59
C LEU A 173 5.99 -0.96 -2.95
N ARG A 174 6.41 -0.61 -4.19
CA ARG A 174 7.79 -0.81 -4.65
C ARG A 174 8.79 0.01 -3.86
N GLU A 175 8.52 1.30 -3.65
CA GLU A 175 9.40 2.20 -2.89
C GLU A 175 9.52 1.79 -1.42
N ASP A 176 8.43 1.37 -0.76
CA ASP A 176 8.49 0.83 0.60
C ASP A 176 9.27 -0.48 0.65
N GLY A 177 9.08 -1.36 -0.34
CA GLY A 177 9.85 -2.59 -0.49
C GLY A 177 11.34 -2.34 -0.65
N ILE A 178 11.72 -1.40 -1.51
CA ILE A 178 13.11 -0.97 -1.71
C ILE A 178 13.70 -0.42 -0.41
N SER A 179 12.97 0.43 0.31
CA SER A 179 13.38 0.96 1.61
C SER A 179 13.67 -0.17 2.62
N LYS A 180 12.83 -1.21 2.66
CA LYS A 180 13.04 -2.40 3.49
C LYS A 180 14.24 -3.24 3.04
N ALA A 181 14.48 -3.34 1.72
CA ALA A 181 15.66 -4.02 1.19
C ALA A 181 16.95 -3.26 1.52
N MET A 182 16.96 -1.93 1.45
CA MET A 182 18.09 -1.09 1.88
C MET A 182 18.44 -1.28 3.37
N ARG A 183 17.43 -1.53 4.20
CA ARG A 183 17.61 -1.87 5.62
C ARG A 183 17.98 -3.34 5.85
N GLY A 184 18.09 -4.13 4.79
CA GLY A 184 18.44 -5.56 4.85
C GLY A 184 17.37 -6.45 5.48
N ILE A 185 16.11 -6.04 5.47
CA ILE A 185 14.96 -6.81 5.97
C ILE A 185 14.53 -7.85 4.92
N THR A 186 14.47 -7.45 3.66
CA THR A 186 14.14 -8.31 2.52
C THR A 186 15.18 -8.15 1.40
N SER A 187 15.05 -8.85 0.31
CA SER A 187 15.93 -8.71 -0.85
C SER A 187 15.25 -7.94 -1.98
N LEU A 188 16.05 -7.29 -2.86
CA LEU A 188 15.53 -6.60 -4.04
C LEU A 188 14.78 -7.56 -5.00
N GLN A 189 15.26 -8.82 -5.12
CA GLN A 189 14.57 -9.84 -5.93
C GLN A 189 13.17 -10.14 -5.38
N GLU A 190 13.02 -10.18 -4.06
CA GLU A 190 11.71 -10.40 -3.45
C GLU A 190 10.76 -9.21 -3.66
N VAL A 191 11.28 -7.98 -3.57
CA VAL A 191 10.52 -6.76 -3.88
C VAL A 191 10.04 -6.80 -5.32
N LEU A 192 10.93 -7.06 -6.28
CA LEU A 192 10.56 -7.17 -7.70
C LEU A 192 9.47 -8.24 -7.90
N ARG A 193 9.66 -9.44 -7.34
CA ARG A 193 8.70 -10.56 -7.46
C ARG A 193 7.28 -10.19 -7.05
N VAL A 194 7.12 -9.36 -6.01
CA VAL A 194 5.78 -9.02 -5.48
C VAL A 194 5.20 -7.73 -6.06
N THR A 195 6.02 -6.89 -6.74
CA THR A 195 5.59 -5.61 -7.30
C THR A 195 5.61 -5.57 -8.84
N SER A 196 6.04 -6.63 -9.52
CA SER A 196 6.12 -6.70 -10.99
C SER A 196 4.76 -6.73 -11.72
N ARG A 197 3.66 -6.87 -10.99
CA ARG A 197 2.29 -6.92 -11.54
C ARG A 197 1.57 -5.56 -11.52
N ASP A 198 2.26 -4.50 -11.13
CA ASP A 198 1.66 -3.18 -10.91
C ASP A 198 2.05 -2.16 -11.98
N GLU A 199 2.70 -2.62 -13.06
CA GLU A 199 3.11 -1.84 -14.23
C GLU A 199 2.36 -2.27 -15.48
#